data_6d7d59c7e64a787ae8f39d1a7f99e78b
#
_entry.id   6d7d59c7e64a787ae8f39d1a7f99e78b
#
_cell.length_a   1.000
_cell.length_b   1.000
_cell.length_c   1.000
_cell.angle_alpha   90.00
_cell.angle_beta   90.00
_cell.angle_gamma   90.00
#
_symmetry.space_group_name_H-M   'P 1'
#
loop_
_entity.id
_entity.type
_entity.pdbx_description
1 polymer ?
#
loop_
_entity_poly.entity_id
_entity_poly.type
_entity_poly.pdbx_seq_one_letter_code
_entity_poly.pdbx_strand_id
1 'polypeptide(L)'
;MTSSRTAPRVPPELGLVTAVLAVSTGAILVRWSDAPSSVAAFYRVLFTTLPLLPVAAWRYREQFARIDRRDLGFATLSGVALAIHFASWFESLEWTSVAASVTLVQAQPVFVALGAWLLLRERVTRRIAVGIGIAVGGIATMSFGDFLGGVLVGPAPLYGNALALIGAVTAAGYVLAGRSLRQRLALVPYVVVVYGVCTLSLLAFVLAQGHPLSGYPAREWAVFVGLAIGPGLFGHTVVNWALGYLESSVVSVSLLGEPVGATLLALVLLGEAPTRFTVVGGAVVLSGIYLTTTGSR
;
A
#
# COMPACT_ATOMS: atom_id res chain seq x y z
N MET A 1 -11.08 -24.56 22.01
CA MET A 1 -11.35 -23.46 22.97
C MET A 1 -11.49 -22.17 22.16
N THR A 2 -12.70 -21.79 21.83
CA THR A 2 -13.01 -20.53 21.16
C THR A 2 -12.87 -19.39 22.19
N SER A 3 -11.75 -18.69 22.11
CA SER A 3 -11.55 -17.44 22.84
C SER A 3 -12.65 -16.47 22.38
N SER A 4 -13.59 -16.16 23.27
CA SER A 4 -14.56 -15.08 23.05
C SER A 4 -13.79 -13.77 22.93
N ARG A 5 -13.56 -13.32 21.69
CA ARG A 5 -13.01 -11.99 21.48
C ARG A 5 -14.04 -10.99 22.01
N THR A 6 -13.67 -10.26 23.05
CA THR A 6 -14.48 -9.13 23.55
C THR A 6 -14.74 -8.18 22.37
N ALA A 7 -15.99 -7.73 22.27
CA ALA A 7 -16.39 -6.76 21.25
C ALA A 7 -15.46 -5.52 21.32
N PRO A 8 -14.99 -5.00 20.20
CA PRO A 8 -14.12 -3.85 20.21
C PRO A 8 -14.89 -2.62 20.73
N ARG A 9 -14.19 -1.75 21.48
CA ARG A 9 -14.77 -0.50 22.01
C ARG A 9 -15.14 0.51 20.92
N VAL A 10 -14.50 0.40 19.76
CA VAL A 10 -14.74 1.24 18.57
C VAL A 10 -15.31 0.33 17.50
N PRO A 11 -16.40 0.71 16.81
CA PRO A 11 -16.91 -0.05 15.67
C PRO A 11 -15.83 -0.19 14.58
N PRO A 12 -15.57 -1.41 14.09
CA PRO A 12 -14.51 -1.63 13.08
C PRO A 12 -14.74 -0.86 11.78
N GLU A 13 -16.01 -0.61 11.44
CA GLU A 13 -16.41 0.16 10.27
C GLU A 13 -15.96 1.64 10.40
N LEU A 14 -16.11 2.22 11.60
CA LEU A 14 -15.62 3.57 11.87
C LEU A 14 -14.10 3.65 11.83
N GLY A 15 -13.43 2.60 12.30
CA GLY A 15 -11.99 2.45 12.13
C GLY A 15 -11.58 2.44 10.66
N LEU A 16 -12.31 1.74 9.79
CA LEU A 16 -12.05 1.72 8.35
C LEU A 16 -12.23 3.10 7.70
N VAL A 17 -13.26 3.85 8.04
CA VAL A 17 -13.45 5.22 7.55
C VAL A 17 -12.23 6.08 7.94
N THR A 18 -11.81 6.02 9.20
CA THR A 18 -10.61 6.73 9.68
C THR A 18 -9.36 6.30 8.90
N ALA A 19 -9.21 4.99 8.67
CA ALA A 19 -8.07 4.45 7.92
C ALA A 19 -8.04 4.93 6.47
N VAL A 20 -9.19 4.91 5.77
CA VAL A 20 -9.30 5.39 4.38
C VAL A 20 -8.94 6.87 4.28
N LEU A 21 -9.46 7.70 5.18
CA LEU A 21 -9.11 9.13 5.22
C LEU A 21 -7.60 9.32 5.48
N ALA A 22 -7.03 8.55 6.39
CA ALA A 22 -5.61 8.64 6.73
C ALA A 22 -4.71 8.20 5.57
N VAL A 23 -4.99 7.06 4.90
CA VAL A 23 -4.19 6.62 3.75
C VAL A 23 -4.30 7.56 2.56
N SER A 24 -5.47 8.18 2.34
CA SER A 24 -5.68 9.16 1.28
C SER A 24 -4.76 10.38 1.38
N THR A 25 -4.26 10.71 2.59
CA THR A 25 -3.30 11.80 2.77
C THR A 25 -1.87 11.45 2.31
N GLY A 26 -1.57 10.16 2.12
CA GLY A 26 -0.22 9.68 1.85
C GLY A 26 0.39 10.29 0.60
N ALA A 27 -0.32 10.24 -0.52
CA ALA A 27 0.14 10.78 -1.79
C ALA A 27 0.35 12.31 -1.74
N ILE A 28 -0.50 13.02 -1.00
CA ILE A 28 -0.37 14.48 -0.83
C ILE A 28 0.88 14.82 -0.02
N LEU A 29 1.13 14.10 1.06
CA LEU A 29 2.33 14.30 1.87
C LEU A 29 3.61 14.01 1.08
N VAL A 30 3.61 12.98 0.23
CA VAL A 30 4.73 12.71 -0.67
C VAL A 30 4.94 13.85 -1.66
N ARG A 31 3.86 14.35 -2.29
CA ARG A 31 3.93 15.50 -3.22
C ARG A 31 4.36 16.81 -2.56
N TRP A 32 4.17 16.94 -1.26
CA TRP A 32 4.66 18.10 -0.48
C TRP A 32 6.11 17.98 -0.05
N SER A 33 6.72 16.82 -0.18
CA SER A 33 8.13 16.61 0.14
C SER A 33 9.01 17.08 -1.01
N ASP A 34 10.03 17.85 -0.69
CA ASP A 34 11.13 18.19 -1.61
C ASP A 34 12.33 17.23 -1.44
N ALA A 35 12.23 16.27 -0.49
CA ALA A 35 13.22 15.23 -0.31
C ALA A 35 13.07 14.13 -1.37
N PRO A 36 14.15 13.42 -1.74
CA PRO A 36 14.05 12.27 -2.64
C PRO A 36 13.00 11.28 -2.18
N SER A 37 12.21 10.75 -3.11
CA SER A 37 11.10 9.82 -2.86
C SER A 37 11.52 8.62 -2.01
N SER A 38 12.73 8.08 -2.25
CA SER A 38 13.31 6.99 -1.49
C SER A 38 13.59 7.35 -0.01
N VAL A 39 13.99 8.59 0.26
CA VAL A 39 14.22 9.10 1.62
C VAL A 39 12.90 9.25 2.36
N ALA A 40 11.88 9.82 1.71
CA ALA A 40 10.54 9.93 2.29
C ALA A 40 9.96 8.54 2.61
N ALA A 41 10.11 7.57 1.70
CA ALA A 41 9.70 6.19 1.91
C ALA A 41 10.44 5.53 3.10
N PHE A 42 11.75 5.74 3.20
CA PHE A 42 12.57 5.25 4.31
C PHE A 42 12.08 5.79 5.66
N TYR A 43 11.97 7.11 5.80
CA TYR A 43 11.55 7.72 7.07
C TYR A 43 10.10 7.38 7.44
N ARG A 44 9.20 7.28 6.47
CA ARG A 44 7.85 6.78 6.73
C ARG A 44 7.86 5.43 7.44
N VAL A 45 8.59 4.45 6.89
CA VAL A 45 8.60 3.09 7.46
C VAL A 45 9.38 3.06 8.77
N LEU A 46 10.51 3.75 8.86
CA LEU A 46 11.30 3.87 10.08
C LEU A 46 10.46 4.41 11.24
N PHE A 47 9.83 5.58 11.06
CA PHE A 47 9.05 6.22 12.12
C PHE A 47 7.75 5.50 12.44
N THR A 48 7.20 4.72 11.51
CA THR A 48 6.09 3.79 11.80
C THR A 48 6.56 2.61 12.64
N THR A 49 7.80 2.12 12.43
CA THR A 49 8.36 0.95 13.10
C THR A 49 8.82 1.25 14.52
N LEU A 50 9.46 2.41 14.73
CA LEU A 50 10.07 2.78 16.02
C LEU A 50 9.13 2.64 17.21
N PRO A 51 7.86 3.12 17.19
CA PRO A 51 6.94 2.96 18.33
C PRO A 51 6.55 1.51 18.60
N LEU A 52 6.67 0.63 17.60
CA LEU A 52 6.31 -0.79 17.75
C LEU A 52 7.42 -1.60 18.45
N LEU A 53 8.69 -1.15 18.36
CA LEU A 53 9.84 -1.86 18.93
C LEU A 53 9.75 -2.06 20.45
N PRO A 54 9.46 -1.04 21.28
CA PRO A 54 9.34 -1.24 22.72
C PRO A 54 8.18 -2.19 23.07
N VAL A 55 7.05 -2.10 22.37
CA VAL A 55 5.92 -3.02 22.56
C VAL A 55 6.33 -4.45 22.21
N ALA A 56 7.04 -4.62 21.11
CA ALA A 56 7.54 -5.91 20.65
C ALA A 56 8.53 -6.53 21.65
N ALA A 57 9.50 -5.74 22.13
CA ALA A 57 10.52 -6.17 23.05
C ALA A 57 9.94 -6.55 24.43
N TRP A 58 8.93 -5.82 24.91
CA TRP A 58 8.33 -6.05 26.23
C TRP A 58 7.31 -7.19 26.21
N ARG A 59 6.37 -7.20 25.22
CA ARG A 59 5.18 -8.08 25.27
C ARG A 59 5.34 -9.34 24.40
N TYR A 60 6.24 -9.36 23.43
CA TYR A 60 6.34 -10.43 22.42
C TYR A 60 7.70 -11.10 22.33
N ARG A 61 8.61 -10.85 23.30
CA ARG A 61 9.98 -11.37 23.28
C ARG A 61 10.06 -12.89 23.03
N GLU A 62 9.20 -13.65 23.70
CA GLU A 62 9.19 -15.12 23.55
C GLU A 62 8.72 -15.57 22.16
N GLN A 63 7.86 -14.78 21.51
CA GLN A 63 7.37 -15.14 20.18
C GLN A 63 8.44 -14.94 19.11
N PHE A 64 9.33 -13.97 19.27
CA PHE A 64 10.49 -13.80 18.37
C PHE A 64 11.42 -15.01 18.43
N ALA A 65 11.66 -15.58 19.61
CA ALA A 65 12.48 -16.78 19.78
C ALA A 65 11.87 -18.03 19.11
N ARG A 66 10.58 -18.04 18.83
CA ARG A 66 9.86 -19.15 18.20
C ARG A 66 9.70 -19.01 16.68
N ILE A 67 10.15 -17.91 16.08
CA ILE A 67 10.12 -17.73 14.62
C ILE A 67 11.16 -18.66 14.01
N ASP A 68 10.72 -19.61 13.20
CA ASP A 68 11.61 -20.53 12.51
C ASP A 68 12.32 -19.85 11.31
N ARG A 69 13.39 -20.50 10.80
CA ARG A 69 14.18 -19.94 9.68
C ARG A 69 13.37 -19.77 8.40
N ARG A 70 12.37 -20.62 8.17
CA ARG A 70 11.51 -20.55 7.01
C ARG A 70 10.58 -19.35 7.10
N ASP A 71 9.94 -19.16 8.24
CA ASP A 71 9.05 -18.01 8.49
C ASP A 71 9.82 -16.69 8.47
N LEU A 72 11.04 -16.67 8.99
CA LEU A 72 11.94 -15.52 8.89
C LEU A 72 12.31 -15.23 7.43
N GLY A 73 12.59 -16.24 6.61
CA GLY A 73 12.86 -16.08 5.18
C GLY A 73 11.67 -15.48 4.43
N PHE A 74 10.46 -15.98 4.68
CA PHE A 74 9.24 -15.41 4.08
C PHE A 74 8.95 -14.00 4.58
N ALA A 75 9.20 -13.70 5.86
CA ALA A 75 9.05 -12.35 6.40
C ALA A 75 10.07 -11.38 5.79
N THR A 76 11.30 -11.84 5.56
CA THR A 76 12.34 -11.08 4.87
C THR A 76 11.93 -10.76 3.42
N LEU A 77 11.50 -11.76 2.65
CA LEU A 77 11.00 -11.55 1.29
C LEU A 77 9.81 -10.58 1.26
N SER A 78 8.91 -10.71 2.22
CA SER A 78 7.77 -9.80 2.41
C SER A 78 8.24 -8.36 2.69
N GLY A 79 9.26 -8.17 3.53
CA GLY A 79 9.83 -6.86 3.84
C GLY A 79 10.53 -6.22 2.64
N VAL A 80 11.27 -7.01 1.86
CA VAL A 80 11.90 -6.54 0.60
C VAL A 80 10.82 -6.16 -0.41
N ALA A 81 9.79 -6.99 -0.59
CA ALA A 81 8.68 -6.68 -1.49
C ALA A 81 7.97 -5.38 -1.09
N LEU A 82 7.77 -5.15 0.22
CA LEU A 82 7.22 -3.92 0.75
C LEU A 82 8.14 -2.70 0.52
N ALA A 83 9.46 -2.89 0.58
CA ALA A 83 10.42 -1.83 0.27
C ALA A 83 10.36 -1.42 -1.20
N ILE A 84 10.29 -2.39 -2.12
CA ILE A 84 10.13 -2.12 -3.56
C ILE A 84 8.79 -1.44 -3.81
N HIS A 85 7.71 -1.87 -3.14
CA HIS A 85 6.40 -1.23 -3.23
C HIS A 85 6.49 0.26 -2.88
N PHE A 86 7.03 0.61 -1.72
CA PHE A 86 7.10 2.02 -1.30
C PHE A 86 8.04 2.84 -2.17
N ALA A 87 9.22 2.29 -2.53
CA ALA A 87 10.16 2.99 -3.40
C ALA A 87 9.54 3.29 -4.77
N SER A 88 8.93 2.30 -5.41
CA SER A 88 8.33 2.48 -6.74
C SER A 88 7.05 3.34 -6.70
N TRP A 89 6.19 3.18 -5.68
CA TRP A 89 4.98 3.99 -5.58
C TRP A 89 5.30 5.45 -5.28
N PHE A 90 6.20 5.75 -4.34
CA PHE A 90 6.59 7.12 -4.03
C PHE A 90 7.25 7.79 -5.23
N GLU A 91 8.15 7.09 -5.91
CA GLU A 91 8.76 7.56 -7.14
C GLU A 91 7.71 7.80 -8.24
N SER A 92 6.68 6.96 -8.37
CA SER A 92 5.64 7.13 -9.38
C SER A 92 4.92 8.48 -9.27
N LEU A 93 4.78 9.02 -8.05
CA LEU A 93 4.14 10.31 -7.79
C LEU A 93 4.93 11.49 -8.36
N GLU A 94 6.23 11.34 -8.62
CA GLU A 94 7.03 12.37 -9.28
C GLU A 94 6.78 12.43 -10.80
N TRP A 95 6.32 11.33 -11.39
CA TRP A 95 6.28 11.17 -12.85
C TRP A 95 4.87 11.17 -13.44
N THR A 96 3.84 10.89 -12.65
CA THR A 96 2.44 10.85 -13.10
C THR A 96 1.52 11.56 -12.11
N SER A 97 0.23 11.68 -12.45
CA SER A 97 -0.75 12.30 -11.55
C SER A 97 -1.00 11.49 -10.28
N VAL A 98 -1.36 12.18 -9.18
CA VAL A 98 -1.78 11.53 -7.93
C VAL A 98 -2.92 10.56 -8.20
N ALA A 99 -3.93 10.98 -8.97
CA ALA A 99 -5.09 10.15 -9.30
C ALA A 99 -4.69 8.86 -10.03
N ALA A 100 -3.79 8.95 -11.03
CA ALA A 100 -3.30 7.80 -11.77
C ALA A 100 -2.44 6.88 -10.88
N SER A 101 -1.44 7.44 -10.19
CA SER A 101 -0.53 6.68 -9.32
C SER A 101 -1.30 5.90 -8.25
N VAL A 102 -2.19 6.56 -7.49
CA VAL A 102 -2.93 5.92 -6.39
C VAL A 102 -3.94 4.90 -6.93
N THR A 103 -4.60 5.14 -8.05
CA THR A 103 -5.51 4.15 -8.65
C THR A 103 -4.77 2.92 -9.13
N LEU A 104 -3.61 3.09 -9.78
CA LEU A 104 -2.83 1.98 -10.33
C LEU A 104 -2.18 1.14 -9.24
N VAL A 105 -1.66 1.75 -8.17
CA VAL A 105 -1.11 0.98 -7.06
C VAL A 105 -2.19 0.19 -6.32
N GLN A 106 -3.42 0.68 -6.31
CA GLN A 106 -4.57 -0.04 -5.75
C GLN A 106 -5.07 -1.20 -6.63
N ALA A 107 -4.48 -1.45 -7.80
CA ALA A 107 -4.70 -2.69 -8.54
C ALA A 107 -4.09 -3.93 -7.86
N GLN A 108 -3.39 -3.78 -6.74
CA GLN A 108 -2.84 -4.86 -5.90
C GLN A 108 -3.77 -6.08 -5.73
N PRO A 109 -5.10 -5.97 -5.45
CA PRO A 109 -5.98 -7.13 -5.29
C PRO A 109 -6.09 -8.00 -6.54
N VAL A 110 -5.94 -7.41 -7.73
CA VAL A 110 -5.90 -8.14 -9.00
C VAL A 110 -4.68 -9.07 -9.04
N PHE A 111 -3.52 -8.53 -8.66
CA PHE A 111 -2.27 -9.31 -8.60
C PHE A 111 -2.27 -10.32 -7.45
N VAL A 112 -2.95 -10.03 -6.33
CA VAL A 112 -3.17 -11.01 -5.26
C VAL A 112 -4.00 -12.19 -5.78
N ALA A 113 -5.07 -11.95 -6.52
CA ALA A 113 -5.90 -13.01 -7.10
C ALA A 113 -5.12 -13.86 -8.11
N LEU A 114 -4.33 -13.22 -8.99
CA LEU A 114 -3.44 -13.90 -9.92
C LEU A 114 -2.37 -14.73 -9.22
N GLY A 115 -1.71 -14.16 -8.19
CA GLY A 115 -0.70 -14.85 -7.41
C GLY A 115 -1.28 -16.03 -6.61
N ALA A 116 -2.48 -15.89 -6.05
CA ALA A 116 -3.17 -16.97 -5.35
C ALA A 116 -3.50 -18.13 -6.31
N TRP A 117 -3.92 -17.84 -7.53
CA TRP A 117 -4.13 -18.85 -8.57
C TRP A 117 -2.82 -19.56 -8.96
N LEU A 118 -1.75 -18.79 -9.25
CA LEU A 118 -0.48 -19.35 -9.74
C LEU A 118 0.28 -20.12 -8.66
N LEU A 119 0.34 -19.58 -7.43
CA LEU A 119 1.21 -20.08 -6.36
C LEU A 119 0.48 -21.00 -5.39
N LEU A 120 -0.80 -20.72 -5.11
CA LEU A 120 -1.60 -21.45 -4.14
C LEU A 120 -2.60 -22.41 -4.81
N ARG A 121 -2.65 -22.45 -6.16
CA ARG A 121 -3.59 -23.24 -6.96
C ARG A 121 -5.07 -22.98 -6.59
N GLU A 122 -5.37 -21.78 -6.10
CA GLU A 122 -6.74 -21.37 -5.82
C GLU A 122 -7.53 -21.26 -7.13
N ARG A 123 -8.82 -21.58 -7.09
CA ARG A 123 -9.66 -21.52 -8.30
C ARG A 123 -10.01 -20.08 -8.63
N VAL A 124 -9.70 -19.66 -9.85
CA VAL A 124 -10.21 -18.39 -10.41
C VAL A 124 -11.62 -18.62 -10.91
N THR A 125 -12.59 -18.01 -10.25
CA THR A 125 -13.98 -18.01 -10.70
C THR A 125 -14.14 -17.14 -11.95
N ARG A 126 -15.22 -17.36 -12.74
CA ARG A 126 -15.52 -16.50 -13.89
C ARG A 126 -15.62 -15.03 -13.49
N ARG A 127 -16.16 -14.75 -12.31
CA ARG A 127 -16.29 -13.39 -11.76
C ARG A 127 -14.92 -12.75 -11.51
N ILE A 128 -13.98 -13.48 -10.92
CA ILE A 128 -12.60 -13.04 -10.73
C ILE A 128 -11.93 -12.76 -12.09
N ALA A 129 -12.06 -13.68 -13.06
CA ALA A 129 -11.45 -13.52 -14.38
C ALA A 129 -12.00 -12.27 -15.12
N VAL A 130 -13.32 -12.06 -15.07
CA VAL A 130 -13.96 -10.86 -15.63
C VAL A 130 -13.48 -9.61 -14.92
N GLY A 131 -13.42 -9.61 -13.58
CA GLY A 131 -12.91 -8.47 -12.79
C GLY A 131 -11.47 -8.11 -13.16
N ILE A 132 -10.59 -9.11 -13.33
CA ILE A 132 -9.21 -8.92 -13.79
C ILE A 132 -9.20 -8.29 -15.20
N GLY A 133 -9.98 -8.82 -16.15
CA GLY A 133 -10.06 -8.27 -17.50
C GLY A 133 -10.52 -6.81 -17.53
N ILE A 134 -11.54 -6.48 -16.75
CA ILE A 134 -12.04 -5.10 -16.60
C ILE A 134 -10.94 -4.20 -16.01
N ALA A 135 -10.27 -4.64 -14.94
CA ALA A 135 -9.19 -3.85 -14.33
C ALA A 135 -8.03 -3.59 -15.31
N VAL A 136 -7.61 -4.59 -16.06
CA VAL A 136 -6.55 -4.45 -17.10
C VAL A 136 -6.99 -3.48 -18.20
N GLY A 137 -8.24 -3.54 -18.64
CA GLY A 137 -8.80 -2.58 -19.60
C GLY A 137 -8.79 -1.15 -19.07
N GLY A 138 -9.15 -0.97 -17.79
CA GLY A 138 -9.08 0.34 -17.13
C GLY A 138 -7.65 0.86 -16.99
N ILE A 139 -6.69 0.00 -16.62
CA ILE A 139 -5.24 0.33 -16.56
C ILE A 139 -4.76 0.80 -17.94
N ALA A 140 -5.12 0.08 -19.00
CA ALA A 140 -4.77 0.47 -20.36
C ALA A 140 -5.39 1.83 -20.74
N THR A 141 -6.66 2.07 -20.38
CA THR A 141 -7.35 3.36 -20.62
C THR A 141 -6.64 4.51 -19.91
N MET A 142 -6.24 4.34 -18.65
CA MET A 142 -5.50 5.37 -17.90
C MET A 142 -4.11 5.62 -18.49
N SER A 143 -3.36 4.54 -18.77
CA SER A 143 -1.94 4.65 -19.15
C SER A 143 -1.76 5.13 -20.59
N PHE A 144 -2.59 4.69 -21.52
CA PHE A 144 -2.47 5.02 -22.94
C PHE A 144 -3.45 6.07 -23.42
N GLY A 145 -4.58 6.25 -22.73
CA GLY A 145 -5.60 7.23 -23.11
C GLY A 145 -5.07 8.66 -23.09
N ASP A 146 -4.39 9.05 -22.03
CA ASP A 146 -3.77 10.37 -21.91
C ASP A 146 -2.66 10.55 -22.95
N PHE A 147 -1.83 9.53 -23.17
CA PHE A 147 -0.76 9.55 -24.18
C PHE A 147 -1.32 9.71 -25.60
N LEU A 148 -2.31 8.89 -25.99
CA LEU A 148 -2.94 8.95 -27.31
C LEU A 148 -3.81 10.21 -27.48
N GLY A 149 -4.36 10.73 -26.39
CA GLY A 149 -5.13 11.96 -26.36
C GLY A 149 -4.29 13.24 -26.38
N GLY A 150 -2.96 13.13 -26.34
CA GLY A 150 -2.03 14.27 -26.30
C GLY A 150 -2.10 15.06 -24.99
N VAL A 151 -2.67 14.50 -23.93
CA VAL A 151 -2.78 15.11 -22.60
C VAL A 151 -1.80 14.42 -21.66
N LEU A 152 -0.68 15.06 -21.38
CA LEU A 152 0.34 14.51 -20.48
C LEU A 152 0.26 15.21 -19.12
N VAL A 153 -0.02 14.46 -18.07
CA VAL A 153 -0.01 14.95 -16.68
C VAL A 153 1.21 14.36 -15.97
N GLY A 154 2.22 15.19 -15.80
CA GLY A 154 3.51 14.81 -15.26
C GLY A 154 4.63 14.72 -16.31
N PRO A 155 5.90 14.65 -15.85
CA PRO A 155 7.07 14.65 -16.74
C PRO A 155 7.19 13.39 -17.63
N ALA A 156 6.79 12.22 -17.12
CA ALA A 156 6.83 10.95 -17.84
C ALA A 156 5.71 9.99 -17.36
N PRO A 157 4.44 10.25 -17.75
CA PRO A 157 3.29 9.54 -17.17
C PRO A 157 3.32 8.02 -17.36
N LEU A 158 3.77 7.52 -18.51
CA LEU A 158 3.87 6.07 -18.75
C LEU A 158 4.89 5.40 -17.81
N TYR A 159 6.01 6.08 -17.55
CA TYR A 159 7.01 5.61 -16.59
C TYR A 159 6.46 5.61 -15.17
N GLY A 160 5.83 6.70 -14.74
CA GLY A 160 5.17 6.80 -13.44
C GLY A 160 4.08 5.73 -13.25
N ASN A 161 3.24 5.51 -14.27
CA ASN A 161 2.22 4.47 -14.25
C ASN A 161 2.82 3.06 -14.14
N ALA A 162 3.93 2.79 -14.84
CA ALA A 162 4.66 1.52 -14.72
C ALA A 162 5.22 1.31 -13.31
N LEU A 163 5.79 2.36 -12.70
CA LEU A 163 6.26 2.31 -11.31
C LEU A 163 5.12 2.05 -10.32
N ALA A 164 3.95 2.68 -10.49
CA ALA A 164 2.77 2.40 -9.67
C ALA A 164 2.31 0.94 -9.79
N LEU A 165 2.35 0.36 -10.99
CA LEU A 165 2.03 -1.06 -11.22
C LEU A 165 3.07 -2.00 -10.61
N ILE A 166 4.38 -1.67 -10.66
CA ILE A 166 5.41 -2.40 -9.93
C ILE A 166 5.11 -2.36 -8.43
N GLY A 167 4.71 -1.21 -7.92
CA GLY A 167 4.23 -1.05 -6.55
C GLY A 167 3.05 -1.98 -6.23
N ALA A 168 2.07 -2.09 -7.12
CA ALA A 168 0.92 -2.97 -6.94
C ALA A 168 1.30 -4.47 -6.91
N VAL A 169 2.18 -4.90 -7.82
CA VAL A 169 2.66 -6.29 -7.91
C VAL A 169 3.44 -6.67 -6.64
N THR A 170 4.35 -5.80 -6.21
CA THR A 170 5.19 -6.07 -5.04
C THR A 170 4.40 -6.00 -3.74
N ALA A 171 3.40 -5.11 -3.64
CA ALA A 171 2.43 -5.13 -2.55
C ALA A 171 1.62 -6.43 -2.52
N ALA A 172 1.24 -6.97 -3.69
CA ALA A 172 0.57 -8.27 -3.75
C ALA A 172 1.46 -9.40 -3.21
N GLY A 173 2.76 -9.39 -3.54
CA GLY A 173 3.74 -10.32 -2.97
C GLY A 173 3.82 -10.23 -1.45
N TYR A 174 3.89 -9.00 -0.92
CA TYR A 174 3.83 -8.73 0.53
C TYR A 174 2.56 -9.31 1.16
N VAL A 175 1.39 -9.09 0.58
CA VAL A 175 0.11 -9.57 1.10
C VAL A 175 0.03 -11.10 1.06
N LEU A 176 0.45 -11.74 -0.04
CA LEU A 176 0.44 -13.20 -0.17
C LEU A 176 1.37 -13.88 0.86
N ALA A 177 2.57 -13.35 1.04
CA ALA A 177 3.49 -13.82 2.08
C ALA A 177 2.88 -13.61 3.49
N GLY A 178 2.29 -12.44 3.72
CA GLY A 178 1.63 -12.08 4.97
C GLY A 178 0.46 -13.00 5.31
N ARG A 179 -0.37 -13.39 4.35
CA ARG A 179 -1.49 -14.34 4.58
C ARG A 179 -1.00 -15.65 5.21
N SER A 180 0.08 -16.20 4.69
CA SER A 180 0.66 -17.45 5.24
C SER A 180 1.27 -17.25 6.64
N LEU A 181 2.04 -16.18 6.82
CA LEU A 181 2.75 -15.91 8.08
C LEU A 181 1.80 -15.53 9.22
N ARG A 182 0.76 -14.77 8.94
CA ARG A 182 -0.22 -14.30 9.92
C ARG A 182 -1.09 -15.41 10.51
N GLN A 183 -1.13 -16.58 9.90
CA GLN A 183 -1.77 -17.76 10.46
C GLN A 183 -0.94 -18.35 11.62
N ARG A 184 0.37 -18.10 11.66
CA ARG A 184 1.33 -18.68 12.60
C ARG A 184 1.94 -17.64 13.53
N LEU A 185 2.12 -16.42 13.08
CA LEU A 185 2.73 -15.34 13.84
C LEU A 185 1.68 -14.32 14.30
N ALA A 186 1.84 -13.82 15.51
CA ALA A 186 1.09 -12.67 15.99
C ALA A 186 1.41 -11.42 15.18
N LEU A 187 0.50 -10.42 15.19
CA LEU A 187 0.61 -9.21 14.38
C LEU A 187 1.92 -8.46 14.64
N VAL A 188 2.21 -8.17 15.91
CA VAL A 188 3.36 -7.31 16.26
C VAL A 188 4.70 -7.94 15.87
N PRO A 189 5.02 -9.22 16.20
CA PRO A 189 6.23 -9.87 15.71
C PRO A 189 6.36 -9.87 14.19
N TYR A 190 5.27 -10.19 13.47
CA TYR A 190 5.25 -10.19 12.02
C TYR A 190 5.58 -8.78 11.46
N VAL A 191 4.84 -7.76 11.90
CA VAL A 191 5.00 -6.39 11.41
C VAL A 191 6.40 -5.85 11.72
N VAL A 192 6.94 -6.10 12.92
CA VAL A 192 8.27 -5.61 13.31
C VAL A 192 9.37 -6.23 12.43
N VAL A 193 9.29 -7.53 12.12
CA VAL A 193 10.27 -8.17 11.21
C VAL A 193 10.14 -7.60 9.79
N VAL A 194 8.92 -7.55 9.25
CA VAL A 194 8.68 -7.08 7.88
C VAL A 194 9.05 -5.61 7.71
N TYR A 195 8.61 -4.76 8.63
CA TYR A 195 8.94 -3.31 8.56
C TYR A 195 10.41 -3.04 8.86
N GLY A 196 11.03 -3.81 9.75
CA GLY A 196 12.46 -3.74 10.00
C GLY A 196 13.27 -4.06 8.74
N VAL A 197 12.95 -5.15 8.05
CA VAL A 197 13.58 -5.51 6.77
C VAL A 197 13.28 -4.46 5.70
N CYS A 198 12.04 -3.98 5.61
CA CYS A 198 11.66 -2.91 4.69
C CYS A 198 12.49 -1.64 4.94
N THR A 199 12.62 -1.23 6.21
CA THR A 199 13.43 -0.06 6.59
C THR A 199 14.90 -0.24 6.19
N LEU A 200 15.49 -1.42 6.47
CA LEU A 200 16.89 -1.70 6.11
C LEU A 200 17.08 -1.75 4.59
N SER A 201 16.14 -2.31 3.85
CA SER A 201 16.18 -2.35 2.38
C SER A 201 16.07 -0.94 1.78
N LEU A 202 15.17 -0.10 2.30
CA LEU A 202 15.05 1.30 1.87
C LEU A 202 16.28 2.10 2.26
N LEU A 203 16.87 1.88 3.45
CA LEU A 203 18.12 2.50 3.85
C LEU A 203 19.26 2.15 2.88
N ALA A 204 19.42 0.87 2.56
CA ALA A 204 20.42 0.42 1.58
C ALA A 204 20.20 1.08 0.21
N PHE A 205 18.94 1.23 -0.22
CA PHE A 205 18.60 1.89 -1.47
C PHE A 205 18.93 3.39 -1.46
N VAL A 206 18.58 4.11 -0.39
CA VAL A 206 18.92 5.53 -0.19
C VAL A 206 20.44 5.75 -0.23
N LEU A 207 21.20 4.89 0.48
CA LEU A 207 22.66 4.97 0.50
C LEU A 207 23.28 4.65 -0.86
N ALA A 208 22.72 3.67 -1.59
CA ALA A 208 23.18 3.33 -2.95
C ALA A 208 22.93 4.47 -3.96
N GLN A 209 21.89 5.27 -3.74
CA GLN A 209 21.62 6.48 -4.54
C GLN A 209 22.49 7.68 -4.13
N GLY A 210 23.25 7.58 -3.03
CA GLY A 210 24.07 8.69 -2.51
C GLY A 210 23.27 9.81 -1.86
N HIS A 211 21.99 9.59 -1.52
CA HIS A 211 21.17 10.62 -0.89
C HIS A 211 21.54 10.79 0.59
N PRO A 212 21.59 12.05 1.09
CA PRO A 212 21.86 12.31 2.49
C PRO A 212 20.69 11.86 3.38
N LEU A 213 21.01 11.35 4.58
CA LEU A 213 20.01 10.98 5.59
C LEU A 213 19.67 12.15 6.53
N SER A 214 20.38 13.26 6.47
CA SER A 214 20.21 14.42 7.36
C SER A 214 20.39 15.71 6.59
N GLY A 215 20.16 16.85 7.27
CA GLY A 215 20.27 18.15 6.62
C GLY A 215 18.98 18.65 5.99
N TYR A 216 17.91 17.90 6.10
CA TYR A 216 16.58 18.31 5.63
C TYR A 216 16.00 19.41 6.52
N PRO A 217 15.27 20.39 5.94
CA PRO A 217 14.59 21.43 6.71
C PRO A 217 13.50 20.84 7.61
N ALA A 218 13.11 21.59 8.66
CA ALA A 218 12.09 21.14 9.63
C ALA A 218 10.75 20.72 8.97
N ARG A 219 10.39 21.34 7.84
CA ARG A 219 9.21 20.97 7.05
C ARG A 219 9.26 19.53 6.59
N GLU A 220 10.40 19.05 6.09
CA GLU A 220 10.55 17.67 5.62
C GLU A 220 10.39 16.67 6.77
N TRP A 221 10.98 16.97 7.94
CA TRP A 221 10.79 16.13 9.13
C TRP A 221 9.32 16.07 9.55
N ALA A 222 8.58 17.17 9.45
CA ALA A 222 7.13 17.17 9.69
C ALA A 222 6.38 16.30 8.67
N VAL A 223 6.77 16.33 7.40
CA VAL A 223 6.20 15.45 6.35
C VAL A 223 6.52 13.99 6.65
N PHE A 224 7.76 13.64 6.99
CA PHE A 224 8.12 12.25 7.32
C PHE A 224 7.36 11.72 8.53
N VAL A 225 7.20 12.52 9.57
CA VAL A 225 6.38 12.17 10.74
C VAL A 225 4.90 12.08 10.36
N GLY A 226 4.40 13.00 9.54
CA GLY A 226 3.03 12.97 9.00
C GLY A 226 2.74 11.68 8.23
N LEU A 227 3.67 11.25 7.36
CA LEU A 227 3.59 9.98 6.61
C LEU A 227 3.58 8.76 7.54
N ALA A 228 4.33 8.81 8.64
CA ALA A 228 4.35 7.72 9.61
C ALA A 228 3.08 7.66 10.44
N ILE A 229 2.60 8.81 10.93
CA ILE A 229 1.40 8.87 11.79
C ILE A 229 0.13 8.68 10.97
N GLY A 230 -0.09 9.47 9.93
CA GLY A 230 -1.30 9.43 9.11
C GLY A 230 -1.44 8.08 8.42
N PRO A 231 -0.90 7.91 7.21
CA PRO A 231 -1.06 6.68 6.44
C PRO A 231 -0.35 5.46 7.09
N GLY A 232 0.68 5.64 7.90
CA GLY A 232 1.38 4.56 8.59
C GLY A 232 0.56 3.98 9.77
N LEU A 233 0.43 4.74 10.86
CA LEU A 233 -0.21 4.25 12.08
C LEU A 233 -1.74 4.28 11.96
N PHE A 234 -2.36 5.41 11.62
CA PHE A 234 -3.82 5.51 11.52
C PHE A 234 -4.37 4.88 10.24
N GLY A 235 -3.59 4.76 9.18
CA GLY A 235 -3.97 4.05 7.97
C GLY A 235 -3.73 2.55 8.10
N HIS A 236 -2.55 2.10 7.73
CA HIS A 236 -2.23 0.66 7.60
C HIS A 236 -2.36 -0.14 8.90
N THR A 237 -2.03 0.44 10.08
CA THR A 237 -2.18 -0.27 11.34
C THR A 237 -3.65 -0.47 11.70
N VAL A 238 -4.51 0.53 11.46
CA VAL A 238 -5.96 0.42 11.68
C VAL A 238 -6.60 -0.55 10.70
N VAL A 239 -6.18 -0.56 9.42
CA VAL A 239 -6.60 -1.58 8.43
C VAL A 239 -6.26 -2.99 8.93
N ASN A 240 -5.01 -3.20 9.38
CA ASN A 240 -4.59 -4.50 9.93
C ASN A 240 -5.36 -4.89 11.20
N TRP A 241 -5.76 -3.92 12.01
CA TRP A 241 -6.63 -4.15 13.16
C TRP A 241 -8.04 -4.54 12.73
N ALA A 242 -8.65 -3.80 11.80
CA ALA A 242 -9.99 -4.06 11.28
C ALA A 242 -10.14 -5.45 10.65
N LEU A 243 -9.08 -5.95 9.97
CA LEU A 243 -9.00 -7.33 9.45
C LEU A 243 -9.14 -8.41 10.53
N GLY A 244 -8.97 -8.07 11.81
CA GLY A 244 -9.24 -8.98 12.93
C GLY A 244 -10.73 -9.14 13.24
N TYR A 245 -11.59 -8.26 12.74
CA TYR A 245 -13.02 -8.20 13.08
C TYR A 245 -13.93 -8.25 11.84
N LEU A 246 -13.47 -7.75 10.70
CA LEU A 246 -14.22 -7.69 9.45
C LEU A 246 -13.66 -8.68 8.42
N GLU A 247 -14.50 -9.08 7.51
CA GLU A 247 -14.07 -9.88 6.36
C GLU A 247 -13.09 -9.10 5.47
N SER A 248 -12.07 -9.78 4.98
CA SER A 248 -11.05 -9.16 4.11
C SER A 248 -11.65 -8.51 2.85
N SER A 249 -12.76 -9.04 2.34
CA SER A 249 -13.50 -8.44 1.23
C SER A 249 -14.07 -7.06 1.56
N VAL A 250 -14.66 -6.91 2.76
CA VAL A 250 -15.21 -5.62 3.23
C VAL A 250 -14.09 -4.59 3.38
N VAL A 251 -12.96 -5.01 3.98
CA VAL A 251 -11.79 -4.14 4.15
C VAL A 251 -11.22 -3.73 2.79
N SER A 252 -11.03 -4.68 1.87
CA SER A 252 -10.49 -4.40 0.52
C SER A 252 -11.41 -3.47 -0.28
N VAL A 253 -12.73 -3.68 -0.21
CA VAL A 253 -13.69 -2.77 -0.88
C VAL A 253 -13.66 -1.37 -0.27
N SER A 254 -13.55 -1.27 1.06
CA SER A 254 -13.45 0.04 1.72
C SER A 254 -12.20 0.82 1.29
N LEU A 255 -11.07 0.14 1.07
CA LEU A 255 -9.83 0.76 0.60
C LEU A 255 -9.93 1.33 -0.83
N LEU A 256 -10.95 0.96 -1.63
CA LEU A 256 -11.22 1.64 -2.90
C LEU A 256 -11.62 3.12 -2.71
N GLY A 257 -11.93 3.54 -1.51
CA GLY A 257 -12.10 4.94 -1.15
C GLY A 257 -10.79 5.74 -1.18
N GLU A 258 -9.61 5.11 -1.06
CA GLU A 258 -8.32 5.81 -1.08
C GLU A 258 -8.06 6.57 -2.38
N PRO A 259 -8.17 5.97 -3.59
CA PRO A 259 -8.01 6.71 -4.83
C PRO A 259 -8.96 7.91 -4.96
N VAL A 260 -10.20 7.74 -4.51
CA VAL A 260 -11.18 8.82 -4.52
C VAL A 260 -10.77 9.94 -3.56
N GLY A 261 -10.43 9.59 -2.32
CA GLY A 261 -9.99 10.56 -1.32
C GLY A 261 -8.70 11.28 -1.73
N ALA A 262 -7.71 10.56 -2.23
CA ALA A 262 -6.45 11.13 -2.71
C ALA A 262 -6.66 12.07 -3.91
N THR A 263 -7.53 11.70 -4.87
CA THR A 263 -7.86 12.55 -6.02
C THR A 263 -8.54 13.84 -5.59
N LEU A 264 -9.52 13.76 -4.66
CA LEU A 264 -10.19 14.95 -4.12
C LEU A 264 -9.22 15.85 -3.36
N LEU A 265 -8.33 15.27 -2.56
CA LEU A 265 -7.29 16.03 -1.85
C LEU A 265 -6.30 16.66 -2.84
N ALA A 266 -5.89 15.95 -3.89
CA ALA A 266 -5.01 16.49 -4.93
C ALA A 266 -5.66 17.68 -5.66
N LEU A 267 -6.94 17.58 -6.00
CA LEU A 267 -7.69 18.68 -6.61
C LEU A 267 -7.71 19.93 -5.71
N VAL A 268 -8.01 19.74 -4.40
CA VAL A 268 -8.19 20.87 -3.46
C VAL A 268 -6.84 21.44 -3.00
N LEU A 269 -5.85 20.60 -2.72
CA LEU A 269 -4.60 21.00 -2.06
C LEU A 269 -3.44 21.23 -3.04
N LEU A 270 -3.46 20.59 -4.21
CA LEU A 270 -2.42 20.71 -5.22
C LEU A 270 -2.92 21.40 -6.50
N GLY A 271 -4.23 21.61 -6.67
CA GLY A 271 -4.83 22.11 -7.92
C GLY A 271 -4.73 21.09 -9.06
N GLU A 272 -4.45 19.82 -8.76
CA GLU A 272 -4.26 18.77 -9.75
C GLU A 272 -5.60 18.15 -10.14
N ALA A 273 -6.12 18.52 -11.31
CA ALA A 273 -7.35 17.95 -11.88
C ALA A 273 -7.02 16.67 -12.67
N PRO A 274 -7.72 15.54 -12.40
CA PRO A 274 -7.53 14.32 -13.17
C PRO A 274 -8.04 14.52 -14.60
N THR A 275 -7.38 13.87 -15.57
CA THR A 275 -7.84 13.86 -16.95
C THR A 275 -9.12 13.04 -17.11
N ARG A 276 -9.85 13.23 -18.22
CA ARG A 276 -11.01 12.37 -18.55
C ARG A 276 -10.66 10.89 -18.63
N PHE A 277 -9.48 10.55 -19.15
CA PHE A 277 -9.02 9.17 -19.27
C PHE A 277 -8.65 8.59 -17.92
N THR A 278 -8.04 9.38 -17.02
CA THR A 278 -7.78 9.01 -15.64
C THR A 278 -9.10 8.76 -14.88
N VAL A 279 -10.11 9.62 -15.04
CA VAL A 279 -11.41 9.44 -14.38
C VAL A 279 -12.14 8.19 -14.90
N VAL A 280 -12.27 8.05 -16.22
CA VAL A 280 -12.98 6.90 -16.83
C VAL A 280 -12.24 5.60 -16.57
N GLY A 281 -10.94 5.55 -16.87
CA GLY A 281 -10.11 4.36 -16.67
C GLY A 281 -10.01 3.99 -15.18
N GLY A 282 -9.91 4.98 -14.29
CA GLY A 282 -9.92 4.77 -12.83
C GLY A 282 -11.24 4.14 -12.35
N ALA A 283 -12.39 4.64 -12.81
CA ALA A 283 -13.68 4.04 -12.49
C ALA A 283 -13.77 2.58 -12.97
N VAL A 284 -13.24 2.31 -14.16
CA VAL A 284 -13.18 0.94 -14.72
C VAL A 284 -12.25 0.05 -13.88
N VAL A 285 -11.04 0.53 -13.50
CA VAL A 285 -10.11 -0.20 -12.61
C VAL A 285 -10.79 -0.54 -11.29
N LEU A 286 -11.39 0.45 -10.63
CA LEU A 286 -12.06 0.25 -9.33
C LEU A 286 -13.21 -0.74 -9.43
N SER A 287 -13.98 -0.70 -10.53
CA SER A 287 -15.05 -1.69 -10.80
C SER A 287 -14.50 -3.11 -10.97
N GLY A 288 -13.39 -3.26 -11.70
CA GLY A 288 -12.70 -4.54 -11.86
C GLY A 288 -12.15 -5.09 -10.54
N ILE A 289 -11.54 -4.23 -9.70
CA ILE A 289 -11.06 -4.61 -8.36
C ILE A 289 -12.24 -5.05 -7.49
N TYR A 290 -13.34 -4.30 -7.49
CA TYR A 290 -14.56 -4.65 -6.75
C TYR A 290 -15.07 -6.04 -7.12
N LEU A 291 -15.16 -6.34 -8.42
CA LEU A 291 -15.57 -7.66 -8.90
C LEU A 291 -14.59 -8.76 -8.48
N THR A 292 -13.29 -8.50 -8.56
CA THR A 292 -12.25 -9.46 -8.19
C THR A 292 -12.31 -9.78 -6.69
N THR A 293 -12.42 -8.79 -5.83
CA THR A 293 -12.41 -8.96 -4.37
C THR A 293 -13.70 -9.58 -3.82
N THR A 294 -14.85 -9.33 -4.46
CA THR A 294 -16.14 -9.89 -4.06
C THR A 294 -16.47 -11.22 -4.74
N GLY A 295 -15.68 -11.64 -5.73
CA GLY A 295 -15.85 -12.90 -6.46
C GLY A 295 -15.22 -14.13 -5.82
N SER A 296 -14.52 -13.97 -4.71
CA SER A 296 -13.84 -15.03 -3.96
C SER A 296 -14.74 -15.76 -2.94
N ARG A 297 -16.02 -15.43 -2.90
CA ARG A 297 -17.04 -16.11 -2.07
C ARG A 297 -17.71 -17.26 -2.79
#